data_a1289a462a4ba88870da2666be6db7fb
#
_entry.id   a1289a462a4ba88870da2666be6db7fb
#
_cell.length_a   1.000
_cell.length_b   1.000
_cell.length_c   1.000
_cell.angle_alpha   90.00
_cell.angle_beta   90.00
_cell.angle_gamma   90.00
#
_symmetry.space_group_name_H-M   'P 1'
#
loop_
_entity.id
_entity.type
_entity.pdbx_description
1 polymer ?
#
loop_
_entity_poly.entity_id
_entity_poly.type
_entity_poly.pdbx_seq_one_letter_code
_entity_poly.pdbx_strand_id
1 'polypeptide(L)'
;MNGWQMLFYKEILRFWKVGFQTVAAPVITAILYMMIFGHVLEGRVQVYDSVSYTAFLLPGLVMMSVLQNAFANSSSSLIQSKVMGNLVFLQLTPLSHRAWFVAYVGSSVVRGMAVGAGVMAVTWWFARTPFVAPLWILVFGFMGAALLGGLGLIAGLWAEKFDQMAAFQNFVIVPMTFLSGVFYSIHSLPDVWQRVSHFNPFFYMIDGFRYGFFGVSDVSPWISLVLVGGALAVVSAIGLHLLRTGYKTRS
;
A
#
# COMPACT_ATOMS: atom_id res chain seq x y z
N MET A 1 -10.12 -0.86 -28.08
CA MET A 1 -9.99 -0.86 -26.61
C MET A 1 -11.16 -0.09 -26.02
N ASN A 2 -11.77 -0.61 -24.95
CA ASN A 2 -12.83 0.08 -24.26
C ASN A 2 -12.27 1.28 -23.48
N GLY A 3 -13.05 2.34 -23.24
CA GLY A 3 -12.56 3.56 -22.60
C GLY A 3 -11.86 3.36 -21.24
N TRP A 4 -12.35 2.42 -20.40
CA TRP A 4 -11.69 2.10 -19.13
C TRP A 4 -10.30 1.46 -19.32
N GLN A 5 -10.11 0.66 -20.37
CA GLN A 5 -8.81 0.06 -20.69
C GLN A 5 -7.80 1.12 -21.12
N MET A 6 -8.25 2.14 -21.87
CA MET A 6 -7.40 3.28 -22.25
C MET A 6 -6.97 4.09 -21.03
N LEU A 7 -7.88 4.36 -20.09
CA LEU A 7 -7.56 5.06 -18.86
C LEU A 7 -6.59 4.24 -17.99
N PHE A 8 -6.84 2.94 -17.82
CA PHE A 8 -5.96 2.02 -17.10
C PHE A 8 -4.55 1.99 -17.73
N TYR A 9 -4.47 1.84 -19.05
CA TYR A 9 -3.19 1.82 -19.78
C TYR A 9 -2.43 3.15 -19.66
N LYS A 10 -3.14 4.28 -19.74
CA LYS A 10 -2.54 5.61 -19.49
C LYS A 10 -1.92 5.69 -18.10
N GLU A 11 -2.60 5.18 -17.06
CA GLU A 11 -2.09 5.19 -15.69
C GLU A 11 -0.85 4.28 -15.53
N ILE A 12 -0.84 3.13 -16.21
CA ILE A 12 0.35 2.24 -16.22
C ILE A 12 1.51 2.93 -16.93
N LEU A 13 1.30 3.51 -18.12
CA LEU A 13 2.36 4.21 -18.84
C LEU A 13 2.95 5.38 -18.04
N ARG A 14 2.11 6.07 -17.25
CA ARG A 14 2.54 7.19 -16.41
C ARG A 14 3.61 6.78 -15.42
N PHE A 15 3.40 5.71 -14.66
CA PHE A 15 4.41 5.25 -13.70
C PHE A 15 5.57 4.50 -14.38
N TRP A 16 5.32 3.84 -15.52
CA TRP A 16 6.36 3.12 -16.25
C TRP A 16 7.43 4.06 -16.81
N LYS A 17 7.05 5.25 -17.27
CA LYS A 17 8.00 6.27 -17.73
C LYS A 17 9.02 6.69 -16.67
N VAL A 18 8.67 6.58 -15.40
CA VAL A 18 9.53 6.84 -14.24
C VAL A 18 9.79 5.55 -13.44
N GLY A 19 9.68 4.40 -14.11
CA GLY A 19 9.68 3.07 -13.46
C GLY A 19 10.94 2.79 -12.66
N PHE A 20 12.11 3.14 -13.18
CA PHE A 20 13.38 2.99 -12.47
C PHE A 20 13.35 3.76 -11.14
N GLN A 21 13.01 5.04 -11.16
CA GLN A 21 12.94 5.87 -9.96
C GLN A 21 11.86 5.36 -8.99
N THR A 22 10.73 4.88 -9.53
CA THR A 22 9.60 4.36 -8.74
C THR A 22 9.97 3.12 -7.94
N VAL A 23 10.86 2.27 -8.47
CA VAL A 23 11.31 1.03 -7.81
C VAL A 23 12.61 1.28 -7.02
N ALA A 24 13.57 2.02 -7.57
CA ALA A 24 14.88 2.22 -6.96
C ALA A 24 14.78 2.92 -5.59
N ALA A 25 13.95 3.94 -5.45
CA ALA A 25 13.82 4.67 -4.19
C ALA A 25 13.33 3.80 -3.03
N PRO A 26 12.21 3.03 -3.15
CA PRO A 26 11.79 2.07 -2.12
C PRO A 26 12.82 0.97 -1.85
N VAL A 27 13.51 0.47 -2.89
CA VAL A 27 14.56 -0.54 -2.74
C VAL A 27 15.72 0.00 -1.88
N ILE A 28 16.23 1.19 -2.19
CA ILE A 28 17.30 1.82 -1.40
C ILE A 28 16.84 2.03 0.05
N THR A 29 15.64 2.54 0.24
CA THR A 29 15.07 2.74 1.59
C THR A 29 14.97 1.42 2.36
N ALA A 30 14.48 0.34 1.73
CA ALA A 30 14.39 -0.97 2.36
C ALA A 30 15.77 -1.54 2.73
N ILE A 31 16.76 -1.41 1.84
CA ILE A 31 18.15 -1.83 2.12
C ILE A 31 18.69 -1.06 3.32
N LEU A 32 18.52 0.26 3.37
CA LEU A 32 18.99 1.08 4.50
C LEU A 32 18.32 0.66 5.80
N TYR A 33 17.02 0.42 5.81
CA TYR A 33 16.31 -0.08 6.99
C TYR A 33 16.83 -1.46 7.42
N MET A 34 17.02 -2.39 6.49
CA MET A 34 17.58 -3.71 6.81
C MET A 34 19.01 -3.63 7.33
N MET A 35 19.86 -2.79 6.74
CA MET A 35 21.24 -2.59 7.22
C MET A 35 21.28 -1.98 8.61
N ILE A 36 20.50 -0.93 8.87
CA ILE A 36 20.51 -0.24 10.16
C ILE A 36 19.84 -1.11 11.23
N PHE A 37 18.58 -1.45 11.03
CA PHE A 37 17.78 -2.16 12.05
C PHE A 37 18.16 -3.63 12.15
N GLY A 38 18.44 -4.29 11.03
CA GLY A 38 18.91 -5.68 11.01
C GLY A 38 20.22 -5.81 11.78
N HIS A 39 21.19 -4.94 11.54
CA HIS A 39 22.47 -5.02 12.24
C HIS A 39 22.41 -4.59 13.72
N VAL A 40 21.67 -3.53 14.03
CA VAL A 40 21.60 -2.98 15.40
C VAL A 40 20.75 -3.84 16.33
N LEU A 41 19.68 -4.46 15.84
CA LEU A 41 18.71 -5.21 16.64
C LEU A 41 18.83 -6.72 16.49
N GLU A 42 19.66 -7.22 15.57
CA GLU A 42 19.92 -8.67 15.43
C GLU A 42 20.50 -9.23 16.74
N GLY A 43 19.90 -10.31 17.24
CA GLY A 43 20.28 -10.92 18.50
C GLY A 43 19.87 -10.18 19.78
N ARG A 44 19.28 -8.97 19.67
CA ARG A 44 18.78 -8.18 20.81
C ARG A 44 17.25 -8.23 20.95
N VAL A 45 16.55 -8.45 19.84
CA VAL A 45 15.09 -8.50 19.79
C VAL A 45 14.69 -9.86 19.21
N GLN A 46 14.02 -10.67 20.00
CA GLN A 46 13.33 -11.86 19.53
C GLN A 46 11.91 -11.47 19.16
N VAL A 47 11.50 -11.81 17.95
CA VAL A 47 10.15 -11.49 17.44
C VAL A 47 9.31 -12.76 17.35
N TYR A 48 9.85 -13.81 16.75
CA TYR A 48 9.31 -15.17 16.72
C TYR A 48 10.44 -16.14 17.04
N ASP A 49 10.17 -17.22 17.75
CA ASP A 49 11.18 -18.13 18.33
C ASP A 49 12.21 -18.69 17.32
N SER A 50 11.87 -18.76 16.04
CA SER A 50 12.73 -19.33 14.99
C SER A 50 13.09 -18.35 13.87
N VAL A 51 12.73 -17.07 13.99
CA VAL A 51 12.90 -16.08 12.91
C VAL A 51 13.90 -15.02 13.34
N SER A 52 14.97 -14.82 12.55
CA SER A 52 15.90 -13.71 12.78
C SER A 52 15.21 -12.37 12.58
N TYR A 53 15.65 -11.34 13.28
CA TYR A 53 15.05 -10.02 13.18
C TYR A 53 15.14 -9.46 11.75
N THR A 54 16.28 -9.69 11.07
CA THR A 54 16.46 -9.28 9.67
C THR A 54 15.47 -9.95 8.73
N ALA A 55 15.19 -11.25 8.94
CA ALA A 55 14.17 -11.97 8.17
C ALA A 55 12.75 -11.45 8.45
N PHE A 56 12.45 -11.11 9.71
CA PHE A 56 11.16 -10.52 10.12
C PHE A 56 10.89 -9.17 9.47
N LEU A 57 11.92 -8.32 9.29
CA LEU A 57 11.79 -7.01 8.67
C LEU A 57 11.39 -7.08 7.20
N LEU A 58 11.88 -8.09 6.46
CA LEU A 58 11.71 -8.17 5.01
C LEU A 58 10.24 -8.07 4.56
N PRO A 59 9.31 -8.95 5.00
CA PRO A 59 7.91 -8.86 4.60
C PRO A 59 7.26 -7.52 4.97
N GLY A 60 7.61 -6.97 6.15
CA GLY A 60 7.13 -5.67 6.60
C GLY A 60 7.52 -4.54 5.65
N LEU A 61 8.80 -4.47 5.26
CA LEU A 61 9.33 -3.46 4.34
C LEU A 61 8.78 -3.62 2.92
N VAL A 62 8.62 -4.85 2.45
CA VAL A 62 7.98 -5.13 1.16
C VAL A 62 6.55 -4.62 1.16
N MET A 63 5.76 -5.00 2.16
CA MET A 63 4.36 -4.59 2.24
C MET A 63 4.21 -3.08 2.44
N MET A 64 5.03 -2.46 3.28
CA MET A 64 5.11 -1.00 3.42
C MET A 64 5.32 -0.32 2.07
N SER A 65 6.23 -0.85 1.25
CA SER A 65 6.51 -0.31 -0.09
C SER A 65 5.33 -0.48 -1.04
N VAL A 66 4.64 -1.63 -0.99
CA VAL A 66 3.40 -1.88 -1.75
C VAL A 66 2.33 -0.85 -1.40
N LEU A 67 2.04 -0.67 -0.12
CA LEU A 67 0.99 0.22 0.39
C LEU A 67 1.25 1.68 -0.01
N GLN A 68 2.45 2.18 0.26
CA GLN A 68 2.81 3.57 -0.03
C GLN A 68 2.79 3.87 -1.54
N ASN A 69 3.28 2.95 -2.38
CA ASN A 69 3.28 3.14 -3.83
C ASN A 69 1.90 2.98 -4.45
N ALA A 70 1.06 2.11 -3.94
CA ALA A 70 -0.33 2.01 -4.38
C ALA A 70 -1.11 3.29 -4.06
N PHE A 71 -0.97 3.84 -2.84
CA PHE A 71 -1.55 5.13 -2.46
C PHE A 71 -1.05 6.25 -3.37
N ALA A 72 0.26 6.37 -3.54
CA ALA A 72 0.88 7.41 -4.35
C ALA A 72 0.45 7.37 -5.83
N ASN A 73 0.09 6.20 -6.37
CA ASN A 73 -0.34 6.10 -7.76
C ASN A 73 -1.61 6.89 -8.05
N SER A 74 -2.72 6.55 -7.38
CA SER A 74 -4.01 7.21 -7.59
C SER A 74 -3.98 8.68 -7.15
N SER A 75 -3.40 8.94 -5.97
CA SER A 75 -3.39 10.28 -5.39
C SER A 75 -2.61 11.28 -6.25
N SER A 76 -1.39 10.90 -6.67
CA SER A 76 -0.56 11.78 -7.51
C SER A 76 -1.15 12.00 -8.90
N SER A 77 -1.80 10.99 -9.49
CA SER A 77 -2.44 11.12 -10.80
C SER A 77 -3.60 12.11 -10.76
N LEU A 78 -4.46 11.99 -9.77
CA LEU A 78 -5.63 12.86 -9.64
C LEU A 78 -5.25 14.30 -9.32
N ILE A 79 -4.36 14.52 -8.34
CA ILE A 79 -3.96 15.88 -8.00
C ILE A 79 -3.23 16.56 -9.18
N GLN A 80 -2.37 15.82 -9.89
CA GLN A 80 -1.71 16.33 -11.08
C GLN A 80 -2.72 16.72 -12.17
N SER A 81 -3.74 15.88 -12.40
CA SER A 81 -4.79 16.16 -13.40
C SER A 81 -5.62 17.38 -13.02
N LYS A 82 -5.88 17.62 -11.72
CA LYS A 82 -6.56 18.82 -11.22
C LYS A 82 -5.72 20.08 -11.44
N VAL A 83 -4.49 20.07 -10.95
CA VAL A 83 -3.58 21.24 -11.00
C VAL A 83 -3.28 21.66 -12.45
N MET A 84 -3.16 20.68 -13.35
CA MET A 84 -2.95 20.94 -14.79
C MET A 84 -4.24 21.26 -15.58
N GLY A 85 -5.42 21.23 -14.94
CA GLY A 85 -6.70 21.45 -15.62
C GLY A 85 -7.15 20.29 -16.52
N ASN A 86 -6.42 19.18 -16.56
CA ASN A 86 -6.69 18.05 -17.46
C ASN A 86 -7.86 17.17 -16.99
N LEU A 87 -8.34 17.37 -15.76
CA LEU A 87 -9.45 16.58 -15.21
C LEU A 87 -10.75 16.79 -16.01
N VAL A 88 -10.96 17.99 -16.54
CA VAL A 88 -12.13 18.33 -17.37
C VAL A 88 -12.19 17.45 -18.62
N PHE A 89 -11.07 17.21 -19.28
CA PHE A 89 -11.02 16.34 -20.46
C PHE A 89 -11.39 14.90 -20.14
N LEU A 90 -10.98 14.41 -18.96
CA LEU A 90 -11.38 13.06 -18.50
C LEU A 90 -12.89 12.99 -18.22
N GLN A 91 -13.50 14.06 -17.70
CA GLN A 91 -14.95 14.12 -17.44
C GLN A 91 -15.80 14.16 -18.71
N LEU A 92 -15.28 14.74 -19.78
CA LEU A 92 -15.95 14.77 -21.08
C LEU A 92 -15.97 13.38 -21.76
N THR A 93 -15.17 12.42 -21.26
CA THR A 93 -15.22 11.05 -21.78
C THR A 93 -16.45 10.30 -21.25
N PRO A 94 -17.12 9.48 -22.07
CA PRO A 94 -18.30 8.71 -21.67
C PRO A 94 -17.92 7.50 -20.79
N LEU A 95 -17.17 7.75 -19.70
CA LEU A 95 -16.74 6.72 -18.78
C LEU A 95 -17.65 6.67 -17.55
N SER A 96 -18.08 5.47 -17.19
CA SER A 96 -18.83 5.28 -15.95
C SER A 96 -17.92 5.48 -14.72
N HIS A 97 -18.49 5.89 -13.60
CA HIS A 97 -17.78 6.02 -12.31
C HIS A 97 -17.08 4.71 -11.88
N ARG A 98 -17.67 3.55 -12.22
CA ARG A 98 -17.05 2.22 -12.00
C ARG A 98 -15.80 2.03 -12.85
N ALA A 99 -15.84 2.45 -14.11
CA ALA A 99 -14.70 2.38 -15.02
C ALA A 99 -13.53 3.23 -14.52
N TRP A 100 -13.81 4.43 -14.00
CA TRP A 100 -12.81 5.28 -13.34
C TRP A 100 -12.20 4.58 -12.13
N PHE A 101 -13.03 4.08 -11.22
CA PHE A 101 -12.57 3.41 -10.02
C PHE A 101 -11.65 2.23 -10.34
N VAL A 102 -12.09 1.34 -11.24
CA VAL A 102 -11.31 0.16 -11.64
C VAL A 102 -9.99 0.55 -12.32
N ALA A 103 -9.98 1.58 -13.15
CA ALA A 103 -8.76 2.02 -13.82
C ALA A 103 -7.73 2.58 -12.82
N TYR A 104 -8.14 3.45 -11.90
CA TYR A 104 -7.24 4.04 -10.91
C TYR A 104 -6.77 3.03 -9.86
N VAL A 105 -7.68 2.28 -9.26
CA VAL A 105 -7.33 1.28 -8.24
C VAL A 105 -6.55 0.13 -8.85
N GLY A 106 -6.97 -0.37 -10.01
CA GLY A 106 -6.26 -1.45 -10.72
C GLY A 106 -4.82 -1.07 -11.09
N SER A 107 -4.60 0.14 -11.62
CA SER A 107 -3.24 0.62 -11.91
C SER A 107 -2.40 0.82 -10.64
N SER A 108 -3.03 1.20 -9.51
CA SER A 108 -2.37 1.28 -8.21
C SER A 108 -1.93 -0.08 -7.70
N VAL A 109 -2.75 -1.10 -7.89
CA VAL A 109 -2.39 -2.49 -7.57
C VAL A 109 -1.18 -2.93 -8.41
N VAL A 110 -1.20 -2.71 -9.72
CA VAL A 110 -0.08 -3.07 -10.59
C VAL A 110 1.21 -2.37 -10.14
N ARG A 111 1.16 -1.06 -9.89
CA ARG A 111 2.33 -0.32 -9.42
C ARG A 111 2.81 -0.80 -8.05
N GLY A 112 1.91 -0.94 -7.08
CA GLY A 112 2.26 -1.41 -5.74
C GLY A 112 2.92 -2.79 -5.77
N MET A 113 2.32 -3.74 -6.48
CA MET A 113 2.85 -5.10 -6.61
C MET A 113 4.20 -5.13 -7.36
N ALA A 114 4.36 -4.33 -8.42
CA ALA A 114 5.63 -4.23 -9.14
C ALA A 114 6.76 -3.68 -8.24
N VAL A 115 6.47 -2.65 -7.44
CA VAL A 115 7.43 -2.10 -6.48
C VAL A 115 7.74 -3.11 -5.37
N GLY A 116 6.72 -3.75 -4.81
CA GLY A 116 6.90 -4.80 -3.80
C GLY A 116 7.75 -5.97 -4.30
N ALA A 117 7.51 -6.42 -5.53
CA ALA A 117 8.34 -7.46 -6.18
C ALA A 117 9.79 -7.01 -6.36
N GLY A 118 10.02 -5.75 -6.76
CA GLY A 118 11.36 -5.19 -6.87
C GLY A 118 12.09 -5.10 -5.54
N VAL A 119 11.40 -4.62 -4.49
CA VAL A 119 11.96 -4.59 -3.12
C VAL A 119 12.26 -6.00 -2.65
N MET A 120 11.32 -6.95 -2.81
CA MET A 120 11.51 -8.33 -2.42
C MET A 120 12.69 -8.98 -3.13
N ALA A 121 12.82 -8.80 -4.45
CA ALA A 121 13.91 -9.38 -5.25
C ALA A 121 15.29 -8.96 -4.74
N VAL A 122 15.44 -7.69 -4.32
CA VAL A 122 16.73 -7.20 -3.82
C VAL A 122 16.94 -7.55 -2.35
N THR A 123 15.93 -7.39 -1.50
CA THR A 123 16.06 -7.64 -0.05
C THR A 123 16.20 -9.12 0.30
N TRP A 124 15.73 -10.02 -0.56
CA TRP A 124 15.87 -11.47 -0.36
C TRP A 124 17.34 -11.94 -0.30
N TRP A 125 18.27 -11.19 -0.90
CA TRP A 125 19.72 -11.48 -0.77
C TRP A 125 20.23 -11.24 0.65
N PHE A 126 19.62 -10.35 1.41
CA PHE A 126 20.02 -10.02 2.78
C PHE A 126 19.42 -11.01 3.81
N ALA A 127 18.21 -11.47 3.56
CA ALA A 127 17.53 -12.42 4.44
C ALA A 127 16.72 -13.40 3.60
N ARG A 128 17.24 -14.63 3.46
CA ARG A 128 16.52 -15.70 2.76
C ARG A 128 15.32 -16.14 3.59
N THR A 129 14.15 -15.64 3.26
CA THR A 129 12.91 -15.99 3.92
C THR A 129 12.23 -17.16 3.23
N PRO A 130 11.62 -18.10 3.97
CA PRO A 130 10.79 -19.15 3.39
C PRO A 130 9.51 -18.55 2.79
N PHE A 131 8.86 -19.33 1.93
CA PHE A 131 7.52 -19.05 1.40
C PHE A 131 6.59 -20.19 1.83
N VAL A 132 6.08 -20.12 3.07
CA VAL A 132 5.28 -21.22 3.65
C VAL A 132 3.89 -21.26 3.02
N ALA A 133 3.28 -20.10 2.81
CA ALA A 133 1.93 -20.00 2.28
C ALA A 133 1.82 -18.84 1.25
N PRO A 134 2.39 -19.00 0.04
CA PRO A 134 2.54 -17.92 -0.94
C PRO A 134 1.21 -17.31 -1.40
N LEU A 135 0.11 -18.05 -1.32
CA LEU A 135 -1.22 -17.53 -1.63
C LEU A 135 -1.59 -16.34 -0.72
N TRP A 136 -1.24 -16.39 0.57
CA TRP A 136 -1.51 -15.29 1.50
C TRP A 136 -0.69 -14.05 1.16
N ILE A 137 0.54 -14.20 0.67
CA ILE A 137 1.36 -13.09 0.18
C ILE A 137 0.64 -12.37 -0.96
N LEU A 138 0.13 -13.12 -1.94
CA LEU A 138 -0.59 -12.55 -3.07
C LEU A 138 -1.91 -11.90 -2.64
N VAL A 139 -2.69 -12.57 -1.79
CA VAL A 139 -3.99 -12.07 -1.32
C VAL A 139 -3.82 -10.75 -0.56
N PHE A 140 -2.95 -10.72 0.47
CA PHE A 140 -2.76 -9.51 1.27
C PHE A 140 -2.04 -8.40 0.49
N GLY A 141 -1.08 -8.74 -0.38
CA GLY A 141 -0.44 -7.79 -1.27
C GLY A 141 -1.44 -7.10 -2.20
N PHE A 142 -2.32 -7.90 -2.84
CA PHE A 142 -3.36 -7.39 -3.72
C PHE A 142 -4.40 -6.55 -2.98
N MET A 143 -4.94 -7.07 -1.87
CA MET A 143 -5.97 -6.38 -1.08
C MET A 143 -5.44 -5.08 -0.46
N GLY A 144 -4.22 -5.10 0.08
CA GLY A 144 -3.57 -3.92 0.62
C GLY A 144 -3.30 -2.86 -0.44
N ALA A 145 -2.79 -3.26 -1.61
CA ALA A 145 -2.59 -2.35 -2.73
C ALA A 145 -3.92 -1.76 -3.25
N ALA A 146 -4.99 -2.56 -3.30
CA ALA A 146 -6.31 -2.09 -3.71
C ALA A 146 -6.90 -1.11 -2.69
N LEU A 147 -6.78 -1.41 -1.39
CA LEU A 147 -7.26 -0.54 -0.31
C LEU A 147 -6.54 0.80 -0.33
N LEU A 148 -5.20 0.80 -0.39
CA LEU A 148 -4.41 2.03 -0.44
C LEU A 148 -4.57 2.78 -1.76
N GLY A 149 -4.73 2.10 -2.88
CA GLY A 149 -5.10 2.70 -4.16
C GLY A 149 -6.46 3.41 -4.09
N GLY A 150 -7.45 2.80 -3.40
CA GLY A 150 -8.75 3.41 -3.13
C GLY A 150 -8.66 4.62 -2.19
N LEU A 151 -7.89 4.54 -1.11
CA LEU A 151 -7.61 5.69 -0.24
C LEU A 151 -6.88 6.80 -0.98
N GLY A 152 -5.93 6.46 -1.85
CA GLY A 152 -5.23 7.41 -2.69
C GLY A 152 -6.17 8.13 -3.68
N LEU A 153 -7.16 7.40 -4.23
CA LEU A 153 -8.20 7.98 -5.07
C LEU A 153 -9.06 8.98 -4.28
N ILE A 154 -9.52 8.61 -3.07
CA ILE A 154 -10.31 9.49 -2.20
C ILE A 154 -9.51 10.74 -1.83
N ALA A 155 -8.26 10.56 -1.40
CA ALA A 155 -7.38 11.66 -1.04
C ALA A 155 -7.09 12.60 -2.23
N GLY A 156 -6.87 12.05 -3.44
CA GLY A 156 -6.68 12.81 -4.66
C GLY A 156 -7.94 13.57 -5.12
N LEU A 157 -9.14 13.00 -4.86
CA LEU A 157 -10.41 13.71 -5.08
C LEU A 157 -10.60 14.86 -4.08
N TRP A 158 -10.22 14.66 -2.82
CA TRP A 158 -10.36 15.65 -1.76
C TRP A 158 -9.37 16.80 -1.89
N ALA A 159 -8.10 16.52 -2.18
CA ALA A 159 -7.04 17.50 -2.27
C ALA A 159 -7.20 18.42 -3.50
N GLU A 160 -6.89 19.70 -3.33
CA GLU A 160 -6.88 20.73 -4.38
C GLU A 160 -5.45 21.17 -4.72
N LYS A 161 -4.51 20.99 -3.78
CA LYS A 161 -3.10 21.38 -3.92
C LYS A 161 -2.19 20.21 -3.56
N PHE A 162 -0.99 20.20 -4.11
CA PHE A 162 0.04 19.19 -3.77
C PHE A 162 0.37 19.15 -2.28
N ASP A 163 0.38 20.30 -1.60
CA ASP A 163 0.68 20.39 -0.17
C ASP A 163 -0.35 19.65 0.69
N GLN A 164 -1.65 19.72 0.32
CA GLN A 164 -2.70 18.98 1.02
C GLN A 164 -2.51 17.48 0.84
N MET A 165 -2.09 17.05 -0.35
CA MET A 165 -1.79 15.65 -0.65
C MET A 165 -0.59 15.16 0.17
N ALA A 166 0.48 15.96 0.22
CA ALA A 166 1.67 15.67 1.02
C ALA A 166 1.33 15.63 2.52
N ALA A 167 0.50 16.53 3.00
CA ALA A 167 0.03 16.53 4.38
C ALA A 167 -0.74 15.24 4.71
N PHE A 168 -1.68 14.81 3.85
CA PHE A 168 -2.39 13.54 4.05
C PHE A 168 -1.44 12.35 4.11
N GLN A 169 -0.47 12.29 3.19
CA GLN A 169 0.53 11.24 3.18
C GLN A 169 1.37 11.22 4.45
N ASN A 170 1.88 12.38 4.87
CA ASN A 170 2.83 12.48 5.99
C ASN A 170 2.16 12.39 7.37
N PHE A 171 0.92 12.87 7.51
CA PHE A 171 0.23 12.87 8.80
C PHE A 171 -0.72 11.69 9.00
N VAL A 172 -1.13 11.00 7.92
CA VAL A 172 -2.03 9.86 8.02
C VAL A 172 -1.35 8.57 7.57
N ILE A 173 -0.92 8.49 6.31
CA ILE A 173 -0.43 7.23 5.75
C ILE A 173 0.88 6.77 6.41
N VAL A 174 1.84 7.68 6.56
CA VAL A 174 3.15 7.35 7.14
C VAL A 174 3.03 6.92 8.60
N PRO A 175 2.38 7.66 9.51
CA PRO A 175 2.23 7.23 10.91
C PRO A 175 1.46 5.91 11.04
N MET A 176 0.36 5.71 10.29
CA MET A 176 -0.37 4.44 10.31
C MET A 176 0.49 3.27 9.82
N THR A 177 1.37 3.50 8.85
CA THR A 177 2.31 2.47 8.39
C THR A 177 3.34 2.12 9.46
N PHE A 178 3.89 3.11 10.17
CA PHE A 178 4.84 2.86 11.26
C PHE A 178 4.19 2.13 12.46
N LEU A 179 2.92 2.44 12.76
CA LEU A 179 2.15 1.76 13.81
C LEU A 179 1.55 0.41 13.40
N SER A 180 1.95 -0.12 12.26
CA SER A 180 1.38 -1.35 11.69
C SER A 180 2.23 -2.60 11.90
N GLY A 181 3.26 -2.54 12.78
CA GLY A 181 4.10 -3.70 13.07
C GLY A 181 5.12 -4.03 11.98
N VAL A 182 5.52 -3.08 11.12
CA VAL A 182 6.62 -3.27 10.15
C VAL A 182 7.90 -3.66 10.86
N PHE A 183 8.22 -2.96 11.95
CA PHE A 183 9.50 -3.05 12.66
C PHE A 183 9.45 -3.84 13.97
N TYR A 184 8.28 -4.28 14.40
CA TYR A 184 8.06 -4.98 15.68
C TYR A 184 6.83 -5.89 15.60
N SER A 185 6.76 -6.92 16.47
CA SER A 185 5.52 -7.64 16.72
C SER A 185 4.65 -6.82 17.69
N ILE A 186 3.32 -6.86 17.50
CA ILE A 186 2.39 -6.14 18.37
C ILE A 186 2.55 -6.54 19.85
N HIS A 187 2.94 -7.77 20.10
CA HIS A 187 3.15 -8.29 21.47
C HIS A 187 4.34 -7.65 22.20
N SER A 188 5.25 -6.97 21.48
CA SER A 188 6.36 -6.24 22.09
C SER A 188 5.99 -4.84 22.57
N LEU A 189 4.76 -4.38 22.27
CA LEU A 189 4.28 -3.06 22.65
C LEU A 189 3.62 -3.06 24.05
N PRO A 190 3.62 -1.90 24.76
CA PRO A 190 2.74 -1.70 25.91
C PRO A 190 1.25 -1.83 25.53
N ASP A 191 0.40 -2.28 26.47
CA ASP A 191 -1.02 -2.61 26.25
C ASP A 191 -1.82 -1.50 25.54
N VAL A 192 -1.52 -0.23 25.84
CA VAL A 192 -2.19 0.91 25.20
C VAL A 192 -1.92 0.93 23.70
N TRP A 193 -0.67 0.75 23.30
CA TRP A 193 -0.26 0.76 21.90
C TRP A 193 -0.72 -0.51 21.15
N GLN A 194 -0.79 -1.65 21.84
CA GLN A 194 -1.41 -2.86 21.26
C GLN A 194 -2.86 -2.59 20.86
N ARG A 195 -3.65 -1.97 21.77
CA ARG A 195 -5.05 -1.61 21.46
C ARG A 195 -5.15 -0.64 20.30
N VAL A 196 -4.30 0.39 20.26
CA VAL A 196 -4.29 1.36 19.15
C VAL A 196 -3.97 0.66 17.83
N SER A 197 -2.99 -0.24 17.80
CA SER A 197 -2.61 -1.00 16.60
C SER A 197 -3.75 -1.89 16.09
N HIS A 198 -4.57 -2.46 16.97
CA HIS A 198 -5.74 -3.24 16.56
C HIS A 198 -6.83 -2.42 15.84
N PHE A 199 -6.88 -1.10 16.00
CA PHE A 199 -7.76 -0.23 15.20
C PHE A 199 -7.14 0.15 13.85
N ASN A 200 -5.88 -0.19 13.62
CA ASN A 200 -5.16 0.16 12.41
C ASN A 200 -5.31 -0.95 11.34
N PRO A 201 -6.02 -0.73 10.23
CA PRO A 201 -6.15 -1.75 9.18
C PRO A 201 -4.83 -2.11 8.51
N PHE A 202 -3.82 -1.22 8.55
CA PHE A 202 -2.49 -1.48 8.01
C PHE A 202 -1.77 -2.61 8.75
N PHE A 203 -2.02 -2.73 10.07
CA PHE A 203 -1.50 -3.83 10.87
C PHE A 203 -1.93 -5.18 10.30
N TYR A 204 -3.21 -5.38 10.06
CA TYR A 204 -3.74 -6.64 9.54
C TYR A 204 -3.25 -6.96 8.12
N MET A 205 -2.99 -5.94 7.30
CA MET A 205 -2.40 -6.14 5.98
C MET A 205 -0.97 -6.69 6.06
N ILE A 206 -0.16 -6.11 6.96
CA ILE A 206 1.25 -6.49 7.12
C ILE A 206 1.38 -7.83 7.83
N ASP A 207 0.60 -8.05 8.88
CA ASP A 207 0.60 -9.28 9.66
C ASP A 207 0.15 -10.48 8.81
N GLY A 208 -0.96 -10.34 8.06
CA GLY A 208 -1.42 -11.38 7.15
C GLY A 208 -0.47 -11.64 5.97
N PHE A 209 0.20 -10.59 5.46
CA PHE A 209 1.24 -10.75 4.45
C PHE A 209 2.45 -11.52 5.00
N ARG A 210 2.87 -11.22 6.23
CA ARG A 210 3.96 -11.90 6.95
C ARG A 210 3.66 -13.38 7.21
N TYR A 211 2.40 -13.71 7.53
CA TYR A 211 1.98 -15.11 7.67
C TYR A 211 2.32 -15.94 6.43
N GLY A 212 2.22 -15.36 5.24
CA GLY A 212 2.57 -16.03 4.00
C GLY A 212 4.03 -16.49 3.90
N PHE A 213 4.94 -15.81 4.61
CA PHE A 213 6.36 -16.16 4.66
C PHE A 213 6.66 -17.20 5.73
N PHE A 214 6.18 -17.00 6.94
CA PHE A 214 6.63 -17.79 8.11
C PHE A 214 5.59 -18.80 8.60
N GLY A 215 4.34 -18.72 8.15
CA GLY A 215 3.23 -19.52 8.70
C GLY A 215 2.84 -19.12 10.13
N VAL A 216 3.42 -18.04 10.65
CA VAL A 216 3.16 -17.45 11.97
C VAL A 216 2.80 -15.99 11.81
N SER A 217 1.87 -15.49 12.61
CA SER A 217 1.39 -14.11 12.64
C SER A 217 0.93 -13.75 14.05
N ASP A 218 0.85 -12.46 14.33
CA ASP A 218 0.40 -11.94 15.63
C ASP A 218 -1.12 -12.16 15.83
N VAL A 219 -1.89 -12.17 14.72
CA VAL A 219 -3.35 -12.41 14.69
C VAL A 219 -3.66 -13.48 13.66
N SER A 220 -4.75 -14.22 13.84
CA SER A 220 -5.19 -15.21 12.84
C SER A 220 -5.34 -14.56 11.45
N PRO A 221 -4.75 -15.15 10.40
CA PRO A 221 -4.80 -14.59 9.04
C PRO A 221 -6.23 -14.49 8.49
N TRP A 222 -7.15 -15.31 8.99
CA TRP A 222 -8.57 -15.24 8.63
C TRP A 222 -9.25 -14.00 9.21
N ILE A 223 -8.93 -13.61 10.45
CA ILE A 223 -9.41 -12.37 11.06
C ILE A 223 -8.86 -11.18 10.27
N SER A 224 -7.57 -11.20 9.97
CA SER A 224 -6.92 -10.18 9.15
C SER A 224 -7.58 -10.05 7.77
N LEU A 225 -7.92 -11.17 7.13
CA LEU A 225 -8.62 -11.19 5.84
C LEU A 225 -9.99 -10.51 5.89
N VAL A 226 -10.79 -10.84 6.93
CA VAL A 226 -12.13 -10.24 7.10
C VAL A 226 -12.04 -8.74 7.36
N LEU A 227 -11.13 -8.30 8.22
CA LEU A 227 -10.96 -6.90 8.55
C LEU A 227 -10.43 -6.07 7.36
N VAL A 228 -9.43 -6.59 6.65
CA VAL A 228 -8.92 -5.93 5.44
C VAL A 228 -9.97 -5.93 4.33
N GLY A 229 -10.72 -7.02 4.17
CA GLY A 229 -11.82 -7.13 3.20
C GLY A 229 -12.95 -6.14 3.51
N GLY A 230 -13.33 -6.01 4.77
CA GLY A 230 -14.31 -5.03 5.24
C GLY A 230 -13.84 -3.59 4.99
N ALA A 231 -12.59 -3.28 5.35
CA ALA A 231 -12.00 -1.96 5.09
C ALA A 231 -11.95 -1.64 3.58
N LEU A 232 -11.55 -2.61 2.75
CA LEU A 232 -11.53 -2.46 1.29
C LEU A 232 -12.94 -2.21 0.73
N ALA A 233 -13.96 -2.92 1.22
CA ALA A 233 -15.34 -2.71 0.81
C ALA A 233 -15.84 -1.31 1.17
N VAL A 234 -15.55 -0.82 2.38
CA VAL A 234 -15.92 0.53 2.84
C VAL A 234 -15.22 1.59 2.00
N VAL A 235 -13.90 1.50 1.80
CA VAL A 235 -13.13 2.45 0.99
C VAL A 235 -13.62 2.45 -0.47
N SER A 236 -13.92 1.27 -1.02
CA SER A 236 -14.46 1.15 -2.37
C SER A 236 -15.84 1.79 -2.51
N ALA A 237 -16.73 1.58 -1.52
CA ALA A 237 -18.05 2.19 -1.51
C ALA A 237 -17.97 3.72 -1.44
N ILE A 238 -17.11 4.27 -0.57
CA ILE A 238 -16.87 5.72 -0.46
C ILE A 238 -16.30 6.27 -1.78
N GLY A 239 -15.26 5.64 -2.32
CA GLY A 239 -14.63 6.08 -3.57
C GLY A 239 -15.62 6.09 -4.75
N LEU A 240 -16.42 5.04 -4.89
CA LEU A 240 -17.47 4.95 -5.91
C LEU A 240 -18.57 5.99 -5.70
N HIS A 241 -18.96 6.27 -4.45
CA HIS A 241 -19.94 7.31 -4.13
C HIS A 241 -19.43 8.70 -4.51
N LEU A 242 -18.19 9.03 -4.15
CA LEU A 242 -17.57 10.32 -4.49
C LEU A 242 -17.46 10.51 -6.01
N LEU A 243 -17.06 9.47 -6.73
CA LEU A 243 -17.01 9.52 -8.20
C LEU A 243 -18.40 9.65 -8.82
N ARG A 244 -19.43 9.00 -8.26
CA ARG A 244 -20.81 9.06 -8.74
C ARG A 244 -21.41 10.46 -8.53
N THR A 245 -21.15 11.08 -7.39
CA THR A 245 -21.66 12.42 -7.05
C THR A 245 -20.90 13.54 -7.74
N GLY A 246 -19.73 13.25 -8.32
CA GLY A 246 -18.86 14.26 -8.93
C GLY A 246 -18.22 15.19 -7.90
N TYR A 247 -17.97 14.67 -6.68
CA TYR A 247 -17.40 15.46 -5.58
C TYR A 247 -16.05 16.08 -5.97
N LYS A 248 -15.96 17.42 -5.89
CA LYS A 248 -14.74 18.20 -6.24
C LYS A 248 -14.12 17.87 -7.61
N THR A 249 -14.91 17.31 -8.51
CA THR A 249 -14.51 17.11 -9.90
C THR A 249 -15.22 18.08 -10.83
N ARG A 250 -16.34 18.66 -10.39
CA ARG A 250 -17.12 19.68 -11.11
C ARG A 250 -16.80 21.05 -10.50
N SER A 251 -15.69 21.61 -10.87
CA SER A 251 -15.35 23.03 -10.61
C SER A 251 -15.23 23.77 -11.91
#